data_820855516787e9abb5620a40e5f6eee4
#
_entry.id   820855516787e9abb5620a40e5f6eee4
#
_cell.length_a   1.000
_cell.length_b   1.000
_cell.length_c   1.000
_cell.angle_alpha   90.00
_cell.angle_beta   90.00
_cell.angle_gamma   90.00
#
_symmetry.space_group_name_H-M   'P 1'
#
loop_
_entity.id
_entity.type
_entity.pdbx_description
1 polymer ?
#
loop_
_entity_poly.entity_id
_entity_poly.type
_entity_poly.pdbx_seq_one_letter_code
_entity_poly.pdbx_strand_id
1 'polypeptide(L)'
;MAGAIRFGASVSVSGRYALQGRKVLAGLGAWVEAVNAGEGLRVHGAGARAPVRLVYYDDASSPARAAANAERLLDADAVEVLIGPYASDLTRAVLPVAGRRGRVLWNHGGASDDIHLEGGRAVGILTPVSRYFGGLIELARSFDPDAVRVALLHRRGSSFGHLAALGVGAAASDAIFVTDVVTYSPLAGNLPSVMASERQRPDVVISAGSFDDEVVLARAVLESGLPVKAVGLAAAAMQEFPQTLGTDAEGFLGPSQWEPRLAIVPDFGPGPDEATEGIRAQGAPPDYPAAQAYAACLIAQRCLEEAGADDESLWRAACALDCATFFGRFRIDPATGLQVGHEVVLVQWRRGRKLVVWPPPVSEARPLYPGPQWTGAGGSANLTED
;
A
#
# COMPACT_ATOMS: atom_id res chain seq x y z
N MET A 1 32.02 -8.01 21.90
CA MET A 1 31.04 -8.42 20.91
C MET A 1 30.28 -7.17 20.49
N ALA A 2 30.18 -6.87 19.22
CA ALA A 2 29.33 -5.77 18.77
C ALA A 2 27.89 -6.04 19.23
N GLY A 3 27.20 -5.01 19.80
CA GLY A 3 25.82 -5.14 20.20
C GLY A 3 24.92 -5.43 18.99
N ALA A 4 23.71 -5.93 19.21
CA ALA A 4 22.75 -6.11 18.13
C ALA A 4 22.29 -4.74 17.58
N ILE A 5 22.13 -4.64 16.26
CA ILE A 5 21.52 -3.48 15.60
C ILE A 5 20.00 -3.55 15.79
N ARG A 6 19.41 -2.50 16.37
CA ARG A 6 17.99 -2.48 16.75
C ARG A 6 17.19 -1.72 15.72
N PHE A 7 16.20 -2.39 15.14
CA PHE A 7 15.16 -1.80 14.32
C PHE A 7 13.91 -1.62 15.18
N GLY A 8 13.40 -0.42 15.26
CA GLY A 8 12.23 -0.09 16.06
C GLY A 8 11.00 0.15 15.19
N ALA A 9 9.83 -0.36 15.60
CA ALA A 9 8.58 -0.16 14.89
C ALA A 9 7.38 0.05 15.83
N SER A 10 6.50 0.98 15.49
CA SER A 10 5.15 1.04 16.03
C SER A 10 4.24 0.22 15.13
N VAL A 11 3.51 -0.75 15.67
CA VAL A 11 2.75 -1.72 14.86
C VAL A 11 1.34 -1.87 15.42
N SER A 12 0.32 -1.75 14.58
CA SER A 12 -1.07 -1.97 14.98
C SER A 12 -1.39 -3.47 15.08
N VAL A 13 -1.01 -4.15 16.18
CA VAL A 13 -1.43 -5.55 16.38
C VAL A 13 -2.85 -5.65 16.91
N SER A 14 -3.43 -4.54 17.36
CA SER A 14 -4.82 -4.37 17.76
C SER A 14 -5.45 -3.11 17.11
N GLY A 15 -6.77 -2.92 17.25
CA GLY A 15 -7.50 -1.81 16.67
C GLY A 15 -7.86 -2.01 15.19
N ARG A 16 -8.28 -0.94 14.52
CA ARG A 16 -8.83 -0.97 13.14
C ARG A 16 -7.84 -1.44 12.06
N TYR A 17 -6.53 -1.28 12.29
CA TYR A 17 -5.48 -1.72 11.38
C TYR A 17 -4.82 -3.03 11.80
N ALA A 18 -5.41 -3.77 12.74
CA ALA A 18 -4.84 -5.00 13.29
C ALA A 18 -4.58 -6.07 12.22
N LEU A 19 -5.42 -6.12 11.19
CA LEU A 19 -5.25 -7.04 10.08
C LEU A 19 -3.93 -6.76 9.33
N GLN A 20 -3.73 -5.51 8.93
CA GLN A 20 -2.53 -5.09 8.21
C GLN A 20 -1.30 -5.09 9.13
N GLY A 21 -1.47 -4.67 10.38
CA GLY A 21 -0.38 -4.63 11.36
C GLY A 21 0.22 -6.00 11.64
N ARG A 22 -0.58 -7.07 11.72
CA ARG A 22 -0.07 -8.44 11.84
C ARG A 22 0.73 -8.88 10.60
N LYS A 23 0.31 -8.49 9.40
CA LYS A 23 1.06 -8.75 8.16
C LYS A 23 2.37 -7.96 8.14
N VAL A 24 2.34 -6.70 8.57
CA VAL A 24 3.55 -5.87 8.74
C VAL A 24 4.54 -6.56 9.67
N LEU A 25 4.08 -7.01 10.83
CA LEU A 25 4.95 -7.70 11.79
C LEU A 25 5.58 -8.96 11.21
N ALA A 26 4.82 -9.72 10.40
CA ALA A 26 5.36 -10.88 9.69
C ALA A 26 6.43 -10.49 8.65
N GLY A 27 6.24 -9.40 7.92
CA GLY A 27 7.24 -8.90 6.97
C GLY A 27 8.53 -8.44 7.67
N LEU A 28 8.41 -7.72 8.78
CA LEU A 28 9.55 -7.31 9.62
C LEU A 28 10.29 -8.53 10.17
N GLY A 29 9.55 -9.54 10.69
CA GLY A 29 10.10 -10.79 11.21
C GLY A 29 10.83 -11.59 10.15
N ALA A 30 10.26 -11.72 8.96
CA ALA A 30 10.87 -12.43 7.84
C ALA A 30 12.22 -11.82 7.45
N TRP A 31 12.30 -10.48 7.38
CA TRP A 31 13.56 -9.81 7.11
C TRP A 31 14.59 -10.05 8.22
N VAL A 32 14.20 -9.94 9.51
CA VAL A 32 15.10 -10.18 10.64
C VAL A 32 15.68 -11.59 10.60
N GLU A 33 14.85 -12.59 10.34
CA GLU A 33 15.31 -13.97 10.22
C GLU A 33 16.27 -14.17 9.04
N ALA A 34 15.94 -13.62 7.87
CA ALA A 34 16.80 -13.72 6.69
C ALA A 34 18.18 -13.09 6.93
N VAL A 35 18.23 -11.90 7.52
CA VAL A 35 19.50 -11.22 7.82
C VAL A 35 20.32 -11.99 8.85
N ASN A 36 19.69 -12.48 9.91
CA ASN A 36 20.41 -13.20 10.97
C ASN A 36 20.87 -14.59 10.51
N ALA A 37 20.13 -15.27 9.63
CA ALA A 37 20.57 -16.51 8.99
C ALA A 37 21.80 -16.28 8.09
N GLY A 38 21.95 -15.07 7.51
CA GLY A 38 23.13 -14.63 6.76
C GLY A 38 24.24 -13.99 7.62
N GLU A 39 24.36 -14.37 8.89
CA GLU A 39 25.37 -13.91 9.85
C GLU A 39 25.21 -12.43 10.29
N GLY A 40 24.04 -11.84 10.10
CA GLY A 40 23.73 -10.47 10.53
C GLY A 40 24.10 -9.39 9.52
N LEU A 41 24.02 -8.14 9.93
CA LEU A 41 24.20 -6.95 9.14
C LEU A 41 25.60 -6.36 9.29
N ARG A 42 26.20 -5.91 8.19
CA ARG A 42 27.45 -5.16 8.19
C ARG A 42 27.16 -3.66 8.02
N VAL A 43 27.34 -2.89 9.08
CA VAL A 43 27.24 -1.43 8.99
C VAL A 43 28.56 -0.87 8.42
N HIS A 44 28.47 0.09 7.51
CA HIS A 44 29.65 0.76 6.95
C HIS A 44 30.52 1.33 8.08
N GLY A 45 31.82 1.10 7.99
CA GLY A 45 32.78 1.53 9.02
C GLY A 45 32.83 0.62 10.25
N ALA A 46 31.93 -0.34 10.42
CA ALA A 46 32.03 -1.33 11.50
C ALA A 46 32.94 -2.49 11.08
N GLY A 47 33.76 -2.97 12.05
CA GLY A 47 34.74 -4.03 11.79
C GLY A 47 34.13 -5.43 11.59
N ALA A 48 32.91 -5.68 12.08
CA ALA A 48 32.27 -6.99 12.07
C ALA A 48 30.77 -6.88 11.78
N ARG A 49 30.17 -7.99 11.32
CA ARG A 49 28.71 -8.14 11.24
C ARG A 49 28.12 -8.21 12.65
N ALA A 50 26.90 -7.70 12.80
CA ALA A 50 26.15 -7.75 14.04
C ALA A 50 24.76 -8.33 13.79
N PRO A 51 24.19 -9.10 14.72
CA PRO A 51 22.83 -9.57 14.59
C PRO A 51 21.85 -8.39 14.64
N VAL A 52 20.70 -8.55 13.99
CA VAL A 52 19.61 -7.59 14.01
C VAL A 52 18.57 -8.00 15.04
N ARG A 53 17.99 -7.02 15.73
CA ARG A 53 16.88 -7.21 16.66
C ARG A 53 15.74 -6.26 16.33
N LEU A 54 14.53 -6.79 16.24
CA LEU A 54 13.30 -6.00 16.15
C LEU A 54 12.80 -5.66 17.55
N VAL A 55 12.53 -4.36 17.79
CA VAL A 55 11.84 -3.84 18.98
C VAL A 55 10.53 -3.21 18.49
N TYR A 56 9.40 -3.68 18.97
CA TYR A 56 8.12 -3.12 18.54
C TYR A 56 7.13 -2.96 19.69
N TYR A 57 6.17 -2.04 19.50
CA TYR A 57 5.09 -1.77 20.43
C TYR A 57 3.76 -1.67 19.67
N ASP A 58 2.68 -2.17 20.32
CA ASP A 58 1.32 -2.02 19.79
C ASP A 58 0.84 -0.57 19.94
N ASP A 59 0.48 0.06 18.83
CA ASP A 59 -0.13 1.39 18.84
C ASP A 59 -1.67 1.34 18.94
N ALA A 60 -2.25 0.15 18.88
CA ALA A 60 -3.69 -0.06 18.88
C ALA A 60 -4.42 0.80 17.85
N SER A 61 -3.77 1.08 16.71
CA SER A 61 -4.27 1.94 15.63
C SER A 61 -4.56 3.39 16.09
N SER A 62 -3.84 3.86 17.10
CA SER A 62 -3.98 5.20 17.68
C SER A 62 -2.78 6.08 17.31
N PRO A 63 -3.00 7.23 16.62
CA PRO A 63 -1.92 8.16 16.31
C PRO A 63 -1.12 8.63 17.54
N ALA A 64 -1.81 8.89 18.65
CA ALA A 64 -1.15 9.31 19.89
C ALA A 64 -0.25 8.21 20.48
N ARG A 65 -0.69 6.93 20.42
CA ARG A 65 0.14 5.81 20.86
C ARG A 65 1.31 5.55 19.90
N ALA A 66 1.09 5.68 18.61
CA ALA A 66 2.16 5.55 17.62
C ALA A 66 3.27 6.58 17.86
N ALA A 67 2.91 7.84 18.14
CA ALA A 67 3.87 8.88 18.51
C ALA A 67 4.61 8.53 19.82
N ALA A 68 3.90 8.12 20.87
CA ALA A 68 4.51 7.74 22.14
C ALA A 68 5.43 6.50 22.01
N ASN A 69 5.04 5.53 21.18
CA ASN A 69 5.90 4.38 20.86
C ASN A 69 7.19 4.82 20.16
N ALA A 70 7.10 5.75 19.20
CA ALA A 70 8.28 6.29 18.52
C ALA A 70 9.22 7.01 19.51
N GLU A 71 8.68 7.81 20.45
CA GLU A 71 9.48 8.43 21.52
C GLU A 71 10.20 7.37 22.35
N ARG A 72 9.50 6.36 22.81
CA ARG A 72 10.08 5.26 23.59
C ARG A 72 11.17 4.52 22.83
N LEU A 73 10.91 4.15 21.56
CA LEU A 73 11.87 3.46 20.71
C LEU A 73 13.17 4.26 20.54
N LEU A 74 13.05 5.58 20.35
CA LEU A 74 14.22 6.45 20.13
C LEU A 74 14.95 6.79 21.44
N ASP A 75 14.22 7.11 22.51
CA ASP A 75 14.81 7.65 23.73
C ASP A 75 15.18 6.57 24.75
N ALA A 76 14.37 5.54 24.93
CA ALA A 76 14.60 4.48 25.91
C ALA A 76 15.27 3.24 25.31
N ASP A 77 14.78 2.77 24.16
CA ASP A 77 15.33 1.58 23.51
C ASP A 77 16.53 1.92 22.60
N ALA A 78 16.74 3.20 22.29
CA ALA A 78 17.83 3.74 21.49
C ALA A 78 18.02 2.96 20.17
N VAL A 79 16.91 2.76 19.41
CA VAL A 79 16.96 2.01 18.16
C VAL A 79 17.79 2.77 17.12
N GLU A 80 18.54 2.03 16.30
CA GLU A 80 19.37 2.60 15.23
C GLU A 80 18.52 2.97 14.00
N VAL A 81 17.43 2.24 13.74
CA VAL A 81 16.54 2.45 12.61
C VAL A 81 15.10 2.54 13.09
N LEU A 82 14.36 3.57 12.66
CA LEU A 82 12.94 3.75 12.96
C LEU A 82 12.10 3.41 11.74
N ILE A 83 11.40 2.29 11.80
CA ILE A 83 10.42 1.87 10.78
C ILE A 83 9.08 2.51 11.10
N GLY A 84 8.45 3.11 10.09
CA GLY A 84 7.14 3.75 10.23
C GLY A 84 6.02 2.75 10.47
N PRO A 85 4.88 3.20 11.04
CA PRO A 85 3.68 2.39 11.22
C PRO A 85 2.90 2.21 9.92
N TYR A 86 1.94 1.29 9.94
CA TYR A 86 0.94 1.16 8.88
C TYR A 86 -0.16 2.21 9.07
N ALA A 87 -0.51 2.85 7.95
CA ALA A 87 -1.48 3.91 7.70
C ALA A 87 -0.93 5.34 7.84
N SER A 88 -1.45 6.19 6.96
CA SER A 88 -0.98 7.57 6.79
C SER A 88 -1.18 8.44 8.03
N ASP A 89 -2.28 8.25 8.76
CA ASP A 89 -2.55 9.00 10.00
C ASP A 89 -1.58 8.66 11.14
N LEU A 90 -1.18 7.40 11.25
CA LEU A 90 -0.18 6.96 12.22
C LEU A 90 1.21 7.46 11.83
N THR A 91 1.58 7.36 10.54
CA THR A 91 2.86 7.87 10.02
C THR A 91 2.98 9.38 10.25
N ARG A 92 1.92 10.14 9.99
CA ARG A 92 1.86 11.59 10.23
C ARG A 92 2.07 11.95 11.71
N ALA A 93 1.61 11.11 12.63
CA ALA A 93 1.84 11.32 14.06
C ALA A 93 3.28 11.01 14.49
N VAL A 94 3.96 10.04 13.85
CA VAL A 94 5.33 9.62 14.15
C VAL A 94 6.37 10.56 13.52
N LEU A 95 6.10 11.08 12.33
CA LEU A 95 7.07 11.90 11.58
C LEU A 95 7.61 13.11 12.38
N PRO A 96 6.79 13.93 13.08
CA PRO A 96 7.31 15.01 13.90
C PRO A 96 8.18 14.53 15.07
N VAL A 97 7.92 13.33 15.60
CA VAL A 97 8.77 12.73 16.68
C VAL A 97 10.15 12.41 16.15
N ALA A 98 10.23 11.77 14.99
CA ALA A 98 11.49 11.48 14.30
C ALA A 98 12.21 12.78 13.91
N GLY A 99 11.49 13.76 13.33
CA GLY A 99 12.06 15.04 12.88
C GLY A 99 12.69 15.85 13.98
N ARG A 100 12.05 15.97 15.17
CA ARG A 100 12.65 16.67 16.34
C ARG A 100 13.95 16.06 16.83
N ARG A 101 14.22 14.80 16.49
CA ARG A 101 15.43 14.05 16.87
C ARG A 101 16.42 13.90 15.71
N GLY A 102 16.13 14.54 14.56
CA GLY A 102 16.94 14.43 13.35
C GLY A 102 16.98 13.03 12.74
N ARG A 103 16.01 12.15 13.09
CA ARG A 103 15.98 10.75 12.68
C ARG A 103 15.28 10.56 11.33
N VAL A 104 15.77 9.60 10.57
CA VAL A 104 15.11 9.12 9.34
C VAL A 104 13.96 8.19 9.72
N LEU A 105 12.77 8.43 9.15
CA LEU A 105 11.61 7.55 9.23
C LEU A 105 11.49 6.72 7.95
N TRP A 106 11.64 5.41 8.04
CA TRP A 106 11.46 4.50 6.92
C TRP A 106 9.97 4.17 6.75
N ASN A 107 9.33 4.94 5.88
CA ASN A 107 7.86 4.93 5.71
C ASN A 107 7.39 3.85 4.76
N HIS A 108 6.98 2.70 5.31
CA HIS A 108 6.38 1.64 4.53
C HIS A 108 4.86 1.67 4.51
N GLY A 109 4.18 2.43 5.37
CA GLY A 109 2.75 2.27 5.59
C GLY A 109 1.91 3.50 5.30
N GLY A 110 2.51 4.68 5.24
CA GLY A 110 1.83 5.93 4.94
C GLY A 110 1.95 6.29 3.47
N ALA A 111 0.91 6.05 2.68
CA ALA A 111 0.92 6.30 1.25
C ALA A 111 0.38 7.69 0.85
N SER A 112 -0.11 8.50 1.80
CA SER A 112 -0.55 9.88 1.50
C SER A 112 0.64 10.75 1.12
N ASP A 113 0.56 11.41 -0.01
CA ASP A 113 1.62 12.27 -0.59
C ASP A 113 2.01 13.40 0.36
N ASP A 114 1.06 13.97 1.08
CA ASP A 114 1.25 15.10 2.01
C ASP A 114 2.17 14.78 3.21
N ILE A 115 2.36 13.50 3.57
CA ILE A 115 3.34 13.09 4.58
C ILE A 115 4.73 13.62 4.23
N HIS A 116 5.07 13.61 2.96
CA HIS A 116 6.38 14.03 2.44
C HIS A 116 6.52 15.54 2.26
N LEU A 117 5.42 16.30 2.43
CA LEU A 117 5.41 17.77 2.34
C LEU A 117 5.48 18.47 3.70
N GLU A 118 5.24 17.75 4.80
CA GLU A 118 5.19 18.31 6.16
C GLU A 118 6.57 18.60 6.77
N GLY A 119 7.62 18.34 6.04
CA GLY A 119 9.01 18.44 6.52
C GLY A 119 9.43 17.20 7.33
N GLY A 120 10.72 16.98 7.41
CA GLY A 120 11.30 15.80 8.03
C GLY A 120 11.87 14.83 6.99
N ARG A 121 12.54 13.77 7.46
CA ARG A 121 13.20 12.79 6.61
C ARG A 121 12.38 11.51 6.59
N ALA A 122 11.31 11.48 5.79
CA ALA A 122 10.53 10.27 5.54
C ALA A 122 10.99 9.64 4.22
N VAL A 123 11.55 8.43 4.28
CA VAL A 123 11.91 7.64 3.10
C VAL A 123 10.69 6.83 2.68
N GLY A 124 10.06 7.22 1.58
CA GLY A 124 8.87 6.55 1.03
C GLY A 124 9.22 5.23 0.36
N ILE A 125 8.55 4.16 0.75
CA ILE A 125 8.71 2.83 0.15
C ILE A 125 7.58 2.56 -0.86
N LEU A 126 6.41 3.11 -0.62
CA LEU A 126 5.19 2.87 -1.38
C LEU A 126 5.03 3.85 -2.53
N THR A 127 4.40 3.42 -3.61
CA THR A 127 3.78 4.34 -4.56
C THR A 127 2.83 5.27 -3.81
N PRO A 128 2.90 6.59 -4.01
CA PRO A 128 1.97 7.54 -3.41
C PRO A 128 0.53 7.27 -3.83
N VAL A 129 -0.42 7.55 -2.93
CA VAL A 129 -1.83 7.26 -3.17
C VAL A 129 -2.44 8.00 -4.36
N SER A 130 -1.91 9.18 -4.69
CA SER A 130 -2.30 9.91 -5.91
C SER A 130 -2.09 9.10 -7.20
N ARG A 131 -1.22 8.10 -7.19
CA ARG A 131 -0.92 7.25 -8.35
C ARG A 131 -1.62 5.88 -8.33
N TYR A 132 -2.44 5.57 -7.31
CA TYR A 132 -3.04 4.24 -7.15
C TYR A 132 -3.97 3.83 -8.28
N PHE A 133 -4.76 4.74 -8.78
CA PHE A 133 -5.80 4.44 -9.76
C PHE A 133 -5.50 4.95 -11.18
N GLY A 134 -4.31 5.47 -11.42
CA GLY A 134 -3.89 5.88 -12.77
C GLY A 134 -4.02 4.74 -13.78
N GLY A 135 -3.54 3.54 -13.41
CA GLY A 135 -3.66 2.35 -14.26
C GLY A 135 -5.11 1.92 -14.53
N LEU A 136 -6.06 2.17 -13.61
CA LEU A 136 -7.48 1.88 -13.87
C LEU A 136 -8.06 2.85 -14.90
N ILE A 137 -7.65 4.10 -14.87
CA ILE A 137 -8.05 5.09 -15.87
C ILE A 137 -7.48 4.72 -17.25
N GLU A 138 -6.21 4.33 -17.30
CA GLU A 138 -5.57 3.85 -18.55
C GLU A 138 -6.24 2.60 -19.09
N LEU A 139 -6.55 1.63 -18.21
CA LEU A 139 -7.28 0.42 -18.55
C LEU A 139 -8.64 0.77 -19.15
N ALA A 140 -9.44 1.57 -18.46
CA ALA A 140 -10.77 1.97 -18.92
C ALA A 140 -10.71 2.66 -20.31
N ARG A 141 -9.74 3.57 -20.51
CA ARG A 141 -9.52 4.23 -21.81
C ARG A 141 -9.11 3.27 -22.92
N SER A 142 -8.38 2.23 -22.60
CA SER A 142 -7.96 1.24 -23.60
C SER A 142 -9.14 0.43 -24.18
N PHE A 143 -10.22 0.30 -23.41
CA PHE A 143 -11.44 -0.40 -23.82
C PHE A 143 -12.56 0.54 -24.30
N ASP A 144 -12.58 1.78 -23.80
CA ASP A 144 -13.63 2.75 -24.03
C ASP A 144 -13.02 4.15 -24.25
N PRO A 145 -12.43 4.39 -25.46
CA PRO A 145 -11.69 5.62 -25.72
C PRO A 145 -12.57 6.87 -25.80
N ASP A 146 -13.90 6.73 -26.04
CA ASP A 146 -14.73 7.85 -26.41
C ASP A 146 -15.38 8.60 -25.24
N ALA A 147 -15.60 7.97 -24.10
CA ALA A 147 -16.00 8.67 -22.87
C ALA A 147 -16.03 7.73 -21.66
N VAL A 148 -15.31 8.06 -20.63
CA VAL A 148 -15.39 7.37 -19.34
C VAL A 148 -15.83 8.38 -18.28
N ARG A 149 -17.00 8.15 -17.68
CA ARG A 149 -17.47 8.90 -16.51
C ARG A 149 -17.00 8.20 -15.24
N VAL A 150 -16.25 8.89 -14.38
CA VAL A 150 -15.68 8.34 -13.17
C VAL A 150 -16.32 8.98 -11.95
N ALA A 151 -16.94 8.19 -11.09
CA ALA A 151 -17.37 8.62 -9.76
C ALA A 151 -16.27 8.26 -8.74
N LEU A 152 -15.85 9.26 -7.99
CA LEU A 152 -14.86 9.13 -6.94
C LEU A 152 -15.53 9.23 -5.57
N LEU A 153 -15.29 8.22 -4.75
CA LEU A 153 -15.88 8.12 -3.42
C LEU A 153 -14.76 8.10 -2.37
N HIS A 154 -14.80 9.01 -1.42
CA HIS A 154 -13.87 8.97 -0.31
C HIS A 154 -14.50 9.42 1.01
N ARG A 155 -13.97 8.90 2.11
CA ARG A 155 -14.43 9.25 3.44
C ARG A 155 -14.17 10.73 3.72
N ARG A 156 -15.14 11.43 4.29
CA ARG A 156 -14.98 12.81 4.75
C ARG A 156 -13.84 12.91 5.77
N GLY A 157 -12.91 13.85 5.55
CA GLY A 157 -11.74 14.05 6.39
C GLY A 157 -10.60 13.04 6.21
N SER A 158 -10.68 12.16 5.21
CA SER A 158 -9.58 11.28 4.83
C SER A 158 -8.66 11.98 3.82
N SER A 159 -7.44 12.34 4.22
CA SER A 159 -6.46 12.87 3.26
C SER A 159 -6.04 11.81 2.24
N PHE A 160 -5.92 10.56 2.67
CA PHE A 160 -5.65 9.42 1.78
C PHE A 160 -6.66 9.34 0.64
N GLY A 161 -7.96 9.31 0.96
CA GLY A 161 -9.00 9.25 -0.06
C GLY A 161 -9.09 10.53 -0.91
N HIS A 162 -8.87 11.69 -0.32
CA HIS A 162 -8.85 12.96 -1.05
C HIS A 162 -7.70 13.02 -2.08
N LEU A 163 -6.50 12.59 -1.68
CA LEU A 163 -5.32 12.58 -2.56
C LEU A 163 -5.46 11.53 -3.68
N ALA A 164 -6.08 10.38 -3.38
CA ALA A 164 -6.43 9.41 -4.42
C ALA A 164 -7.35 10.04 -5.48
N ALA A 165 -8.37 10.78 -5.02
CA ALA A 165 -9.30 11.47 -5.92
C ALA A 165 -8.61 12.55 -6.76
N LEU A 166 -7.71 13.34 -6.17
CA LEU A 166 -6.91 14.32 -6.91
C LEU A 166 -6.03 13.65 -7.97
N GLY A 167 -5.41 12.51 -7.62
CA GLY A 167 -4.58 11.75 -8.54
C GLY A 167 -5.35 11.21 -9.74
N VAL A 168 -6.57 10.71 -9.52
CA VAL A 168 -7.47 10.31 -10.62
C VAL A 168 -7.84 11.51 -11.48
N GLY A 169 -8.17 12.66 -10.88
CA GLY A 169 -8.44 13.90 -11.60
C GLY A 169 -7.25 14.35 -12.48
N ALA A 170 -6.03 14.19 -11.99
CA ALA A 170 -4.81 14.52 -12.74
C ALA A 170 -4.52 13.52 -13.87
N ALA A 171 -4.84 12.23 -13.68
CA ALA A 171 -4.70 11.20 -14.71
C ALA A 171 -5.80 11.30 -15.77
N ALA A 172 -6.94 11.92 -15.44
CA ALA A 172 -8.02 12.18 -16.36
C ALA A 172 -7.56 13.25 -17.37
N SER A 173 -7.57 12.92 -18.66
CA SER A 173 -7.41 13.88 -19.74
C SER A 173 -8.80 14.38 -20.19
N ASP A 174 -8.85 15.30 -21.18
CA ASP A 174 -10.07 15.88 -21.73
C ASP A 174 -11.14 14.85 -22.16
N ALA A 175 -10.77 13.58 -22.32
CA ALA A 175 -11.69 12.48 -22.67
C ALA A 175 -12.33 11.77 -21.46
N ILE A 176 -11.94 12.11 -20.23
CA ILE A 176 -12.47 11.50 -19.00
C ILE A 176 -13.14 12.55 -18.15
N PHE A 177 -14.45 12.43 -18.00
CA PHE A 177 -15.22 13.30 -17.13
C PHE A 177 -15.24 12.72 -15.71
N VAL A 178 -14.51 13.34 -14.78
CA VAL A 178 -14.70 13.09 -13.35
C VAL A 178 -16.00 13.80 -12.95
N THR A 179 -17.06 13.02 -12.76
CA THR A 179 -18.39 13.59 -12.59
C THR A 179 -18.73 13.94 -11.16
N ASP A 180 -18.25 13.19 -10.17
CA ASP A 180 -18.57 13.46 -8.78
C ASP A 180 -17.47 13.00 -7.83
N VAL A 181 -16.93 13.94 -7.04
CA VAL A 181 -16.18 13.63 -5.83
C VAL A 181 -17.16 13.59 -4.66
N VAL A 182 -17.56 12.41 -4.26
CA VAL A 182 -18.50 12.24 -3.15
C VAL A 182 -17.77 11.93 -1.87
N THR A 183 -17.91 12.82 -0.91
CA THR A 183 -17.47 12.55 0.45
C THR A 183 -18.58 11.85 1.22
N TYR A 184 -18.35 10.63 1.68
CA TYR A 184 -19.29 9.91 2.52
C TYR A 184 -18.87 9.91 4.01
N SER A 185 -19.85 9.69 4.87
CA SER A 185 -19.63 9.42 6.29
C SER A 185 -19.88 7.94 6.55
N PRO A 186 -19.01 7.21 7.26
CA PRO A 186 -18.95 5.74 7.26
C PRO A 186 -20.18 4.98 7.70
N LEU A 187 -21.23 5.63 8.17
CA LEU A 187 -22.42 4.96 8.74
C LEU A 187 -23.74 5.46 8.16
N ALA A 188 -23.73 6.37 7.23
CA ALA A 188 -24.95 6.99 6.76
C ALA A 188 -25.36 6.41 5.41
N GLY A 189 -25.70 5.19 5.23
CA GLY A 189 -26.49 4.56 4.14
C GLY A 189 -26.74 5.34 2.82
N ASN A 190 -26.03 6.45 2.57
CA ASN A 190 -26.29 7.43 1.52
C ASN A 190 -25.56 7.15 0.19
N LEU A 191 -24.89 6.01 0.07
CA LEU A 191 -24.26 5.59 -1.18
C LEU A 191 -25.25 5.47 -2.37
N PRO A 192 -26.48 4.98 -2.19
CA PRO A 192 -27.43 4.91 -3.27
C PRO A 192 -27.83 6.25 -3.88
N SER A 193 -27.91 7.32 -3.09
CA SER A 193 -28.40 8.61 -3.58
C SER A 193 -27.45 9.31 -4.56
N VAL A 194 -26.15 9.08 -4.40
CA VAL A 194 -25.11 9.63 -5.29
C VAL A 194 -25.08 8.90 -6.62
N MET A 195 -25.35 7.60 -6.58
CA MET A 195 -25.34 6.75 -7.76
C MET A 195 -26.69 6.73 -8.51
N ALA A 196 -27.76 7.24 -7.90
CA ALA A 196 -29.12 7.19 -8.42
C ALA A 196 -29.48 8.33 -9.39
N SER A 197 -28.61 9.32 -9.58
CA SER A 197 -28.86 10.38 -10.57
C SER A 197 -28.76 9.81 -11.99
N GLU A 198 -29.88 9.66 -12.67
CA GLU A 198 -29.93 9.15 -14.06
C GLU A 198 -29.10 9.98 -15.05
N ARG A 199 -28.80 11.25 -14.71
CA ARG A 199 -28.00 12.15 -15.56
C ARG A 199 -26.49 11.94 -15.39
N GLN A 200 -26.06 11.19 -14.38
CA GLN A 200 -24.65 11.06 -13.99
C GLN A 200 -24.26 9.61 -13.74
N ARG A 201 -24.81 8.65 -14.50
CA ARG A 201 -24.43 7.24 -14.36
C ARG A 201 -22.93 7.09 -14.62
N PRO A 202 -22.12 6.71 -13.61
CA PRO A 202 -20.69 6.51 -13.82
C PRO A 202 -20.45 5.22 -14.62
N ASP A 203 -19.45 5.25 -15.50
CA ASP A 203 -18.93 4.04 -16.12
C ASP A 203 -17.97 3.31 -15.15
N VAL A 204 -17.25 4.09 -14.34
CA VAL A 204 -16.27 3.59 -13.37
C VAL A 204 -16.53 4.20 -12.00
N VAL A 205 -16.51 3.36 -10.96
CA VAL A 205 -16.56 3.78 -9.57
C VAL A 205 -15.20 3.51 -8.93
N ILE A 206 -14.63 4.51 -8.26
CA ILE A 206 -13.35 4.39 -7.56
C ILE A 206 -13.51 4.84 -6.11
N SER A 207 -12.92 4.07 -5.18
CA SER A 207 -12.81 4.46 -3.78
C SER A 207 -11.43 4.15 -3.21
N ALA A 208 -10.98 5.05 -2.33
CA ALA A 208 -9.83 4.84 -1.47
C ALA A 208 -10.25 5.12 -0.01
N GLY A 209 -10.52 4.06 0.72
CA GLY A 209 -11.02 4.09 2.08
C GLY A 209 -10.36 3.08 3.00
N SER A 210 -10.94 2.87 4.18
CA SER A 210 -10.59 1.73 5.02
C SER A 210 -11.17 0.43 4.44
N PHE A 211 -10.60 -0.71 4.82
CA PHE A 211 -11.09 -2.01 4.39
C PHE A 211 -12.61 -2.17 4.64
N ASP A 212 -13.05 -1.86 5.85
CA ASP A 212 -14.45 -2.02 6.24
C ASP A 212 -15.39 -1.09 5.46
N ASP A 213 -14.98 0.18 5.26
CA ASP A 213 -15.76 1.14 4.47
C ASP A 213 -15.94 0.65 3.02
N GLU A 214 -14.90 0.09 2.44
CA GLU A 214 -14.91 -0.36 1.04
C GLU A 214 -15.64 -1.68 0.83
N VAL A 215 -15.67 -2.56 1.83
CA VAL A 215 -16.55 -3.73 1.84
C VAL A 215 -18.03 -3.31 1.86
N VAL A 216 -18.38 -2.30 2.67
CA VAL A 216 -19.75 -1.74 2.67
C VAL A 216 -20.08 -1.13 1.30
N LEU A 217 -19.15 -0.40 0.70
CA LEU A 217 -19.33 0.17 -0.63
C LEU A 217 -19.49 -0.92 -1.70
N ALA A 218 -18.67 -1.98 -1.66
CA ALA A 218 -18.79 -3.10 -2.59
C ALA A 218 -20.19 -3.73 -2.55
N ARG A 219 -20.72 -3.98 -1.36
CA ARG A 219 -22.09 -4.50 -1.17
C ARG A 219 -23.14 -3.54 -1.72
N ALA A 220 -22.99 -2.25 -1.46
CA ALA A 220 -23.92 -1.23 -1.98
C ALA A 220 -23.91 -1.17 -3.53
N VAL A 221 -22.74 -1.34 -4.17
CA VAL A 221 -22.64 -1.43 -5.63
C VAL A 221 -23.38 -2.67 -6.15
N LEU A 222 -23.15 -3.84 -5.53
CA LEU A 222 -23.81 -5.09 -5.89
C LEU A 222 -25.35 -5.01 -5.77
N GLU A 223 -25.84 -4.35 -4.72
CA GLU A 223 -27.28 -4.19 -4.47
C GLU A 223 -27.92 -3.12 -5.36
N SER A 224 -27.15 -2.18 -5.89
CA SER A 224 -27.65 -1.02 -6.63
C SER A 224 -28.23 -1.35 -8.01
N GLY A 225 -27.79 -2.45 -8.62
CA GLY A 225 -28.12 -2.79 -10.01
C GLY A 225 -27.62 -1.77 -11.05
N LEU A 226 -26.66 -0.93 -10.69
CA LEU A 226 -26.12 0.09 -11.58
C LEU A 226 -25.26 -0.53 -12.69
N PRO A 227 -25.40 -0.06 -13.94
CA PRO A 227 -24.64 -0.56 -15.07
C PRO A 227 -23.22 0.04 -15.10
N VAL A 228 -22.45 -0.15 -14.02
CA VAL A 228 -21.04 0.28 -13.99
C VAL A 228 -20.16 -0.73 -14.72
N LYS A 229 -19.17 -0.24 -15.46
CA LYS A 229 -18.26 -1.07 -16.25
C LYS A 229 -17.07 -1.57 -15.42
N ALA A 230 -16.65 -0.80 -14.43
CA ALA A 230 -15.58 -1.19 -13.52
C ALA A 230 -15.75 -0.56 -12.13
N VAL A 231 -15.31 -1.28 -11.10
CA VAL A 231 -15.24 -0.79 -9.72
C VAL A 231 -13.85 -1.02 -9.18
N GLY A 232 -13.15 0.06 -8.85
CA GLY A 232 -11.81 0.06 -8.28
C GLY A 232 -11.83 0.43 -6.80
N LEU A 233 -11.40 -0.47 -5.93
CA LEU A 233 -11.35 -0.29 -4.47
C LEU A 233 -9.95 -0.59 -3.96
N ALA A 234 -9.38 0.26 -3.10
CA ALA A 234 -8.07 -0.01 -2.52
C ALA A 234 -8.06 -1.33 -1.72
N ALA A 235 -9.16 -1.67 -1.05
CA ALA A 235 -9.33 -2.90 -0.29
C ALA A 235 -9.38 -4.16 -1.19
N ALA A 236 -9.77 -4.04 -2.47
CA ALA A 236 -9.86 -5.19 -3.35
C ALA A 236 -8.50 -5.83 -3.67
N ALA A 237 -7.39 -5.15 -3.40
CA ALA A 237 -6.06 -5.75 -3.50
C ALA A 237 -5.74 -6.73 -2.34
N MET A 238 -6.51 -6.72 -1.26
CA MET A 238 -6.25 -7.56 -0.07
C MET A 238 -6.88 -8.95 -0.19
N GLN A 239 -6.20 -9.97 0.34
CA GLN A 239 -6.67 -11.37 0.33
C GLN A 239 -7.98 -11.58 1.13
N GLU A 240 -8.26 -10.71 2.09
CA GLU A 240 -9.46 -10.76 2.92
C GLU A 240 -10.71 -10.25 2.20
N PHE A 241 -10.55 -9.55 1.08
CA PHE A 241 -11.69 -9.01 0.34
C PHE A 241 -12.68 -10.10 -0.12
N PRO A 242 -12.24 -11.18 -0.82
CA PRO A 242 -13.14 -12.28 -1.15
C PRO A 242 -13.52 -13.14 0.05
N GLN A 243 -12.72 -13.19 1.12
CA GLN A 243 -13.11 -13.88 2.35
C GLN A 243 -14.36 -13.26 2.97
N THR A 244 -14.54 -11.94 2.77
CA THR A 244 -15.68 -11.18 3.29
C THR A 244 -16.87 -11.15 2.33
N LEU A 245 -16.62 -11.13 1.02
CA LEU A 245 -17.67 -11.00 -0.01
C LEU A 245 -18.00 -12.34 -0.69
N GLY A 246 -17.17 -13.38 -0.53
CA GLY A 246 -17.36 -14.65 -1.21
C GLY A 246 -17.23 -14.51 -2.74
N THR A 247 -18.15 -15.13 -3.46
CA THR A 247 -18.24 -15.05 -4.93
C THR A 247 -18.56 -13.65 -5.45
N ASP A 248 -19.12 -12.81 -4.61
CA ASP A 248 -19.48 -11.42 -4.94
C ASP A 248 -18.25 -10.51 -5.13
N ALA A 249 -17.05 -10.98 -4.76
CA ALA A 249 -15.80 -10.29 -5.05
C ALA A 249 -15.43 -10.29 -6.54
N GLU A 250 -16.09 -11.11 -7.36
CA GLU A 250 -15.79 -11.26 -8.79
C GLU A 250 -15.83 -9.91 -9.53
N GLY A 251 -14.80 -9.64 -10.32
CA GLY A 251 -14.70 -8.46 -11.16
C GLY A 251 -14.22 -7.18 -10.49
N PHE A 252 -14.20 -7.09 -9.16
CA PHE A 252 -13.65 -5.93 -8.48
C PHE A 252 -12.14 -5.80 -8.75
N LEU A 253 -11.71 -4.55 -8.98
CA LEU A 253 -10.33 -4.18 -9.22
C LEU A 253 -9.72 -3.50 -7.98
N GLY A 254 -8.43 -3.71 -7.76
CA GLY A 254 -7.71 -3.03 -6.69
C GLY A 254 -6.27 -2.68 -7.08
N PRO A 255 -5.75 -1.51 -6.64
CA PRO A 255 -4.34 -1.19 -6.78
C PRO A 255 -3.54 -2.01 -5.76
N SER A 256 -2.60 -2.83 -6.22
CA SER A 256 -1.68 -3.57 -5.35
C SER A 256 -0.27 -3.00 -5.45
N GLN A 257 0.36 -2.79 -4.30
CA GLN A 257 1.75 -2.36 -4.24
C GLN A 257 2.70 -3.49 -4.67
N TRP A 258 2.28 -4.74 -4.52
CA TRP A 258 3.10 -5.89 -4.85
C TRP A 258 2.26 -7.17 -4.91
N GLU A 259 2.63 -8.06 -5.84
CA GLU A 259 2.07 -9.41 -5.94
C GLU A 259 3.21 -10.42 -6.04
N PRO A 260 3.09 -11.60 -5.37
CA PRO A 260 4.17 -12.60 -5.30
C PRO A 260 4.65 -13.13 -6.65
N ARG A 261 3.80 -13.06 -7.68
CA ARG A 261 4.08 -13.58 -9.02
C ARG A 261 4.65 -12.56 -10.00
N LEU A 262 4.92 -11.34 -9.54
CA LEU A 262 5.59 -10.35 -10.38
C LEU A 262 7.02 -10.81 -10.68
N ALA A 263 7.37 -10.86 -11.96
CA ALA A 263 8.70 -11.26 -12.42
C ALA A 263 9.71 -10.12 -12.21
N ILE A 264 10.06 -9.84 -10.95
CA ILE A 264 11.03 -8.81 -10.58
C ILE A 264 12.39 -9.47 -10.37
N VAL A 265 13.40 -8.95 -11.05
CA VAL A 265 14.81 -9.32 -10.81
C VAL A 265 15.42 -8.27 -9.89
N PRO A 266 15.72 -8.60 -8.64
CA PRO A 266 16.28 -7.64 -7.70
C PRO A 266 17.77 -7.38 -7.96
N ASP A 267 18.21 -6.13 -7.74
CA ASP A 267 19.63 -5.77 -7.74
C ASP A 267 20.31 -6.24 -6.46
N PHE A 268 19.55 -6.35 -5.36
CA PHE A 268 20.02 -6.91 -4.09
C PHE A 268 18.85 -7.44 -3.23
N GLY A 269 19.19 -8.27 -2.24
CA GLY A 269 18.22 -8.94 -1.38
C GLY A 269 17.61 -10.18 -2.04
N PRO A 270 16.57 -10.77 -1.42
CA PRO A 270 15.94 -11.98 -1.91
C PRO A 270 15.15 -11.73 -3.20
N GLY A 271 14.93 -12.78 -3.98
CA GLY A 271 13.94 -12.80 -5.05
C GLY A 271 12.50 -12.84 -4.50
N PRO A 272 11.48 -12.62 -5.36
CA PRO A 272 10.07 -12.66 -4.94
C PRO A 272 9.66 -13.96 -4.27
N ASP A 273 10.12 -15.12 -4.76
CA ASP A 273 9.80 -16.43 -4.19
C ASP A 273 10.38 -16.60 -2.79
N GLU A 274 11.65 -16.25 -2.58
CA GLU A 274 12.32 -16.35 -1.27
C GLU A 274 11.67 -15.41 -0.26
N ALA A 275 11.35 -14.16 -0.64
CA ALA A 275 10.64 -13.22 0.22
C ALA A 275 9.23 -13.75 0.58
N THR A 276 8.54 -14.34 -0.39
CA THR A 276 7.23 -14.99 -0.21
C THR A 276 7.30 -16.13 0.80
N GLU A 277 8.29 -17.02 0.70
CA GLU A 277 8.50 -18.12 1.63
C GLU A 277 8.84 -17.62 3.04
N GLY A 278 9.71 -16.61 3.15
CA GLY A 278 10.05 -16.01 4.43
C GLY A 278 8.82 -15.40 5.15
N ILE A 279 7.96 -14.70 4.41
CA ILE A 279 6.71 -14.13 4.97
C ILE A 279 5.75 -15.25 5.41
N ARG A 280 5.61 -16.31 4.61
CA ARG A 280 4.78 -17.48 4.97
C ARG A 280 5.29 -18.19 6.23
N ALA A 281 6.60 -18.29 6.38
CA ALA A 281 7.22 -18.88 7.58
C ALA A 281 6.87 -18.12 8.86
N GLN A 282 6.54 -16.81 8.76
CA GLN A 282 6.03 -15.99 9.86
C GLN A 282 4.51 -16.16 10.11
N GLY A 283 3.85 -17.09 9.42
CA GLY A 283 2.43 -17.40 9.61
C GLY A 283 1.47 -16.39 8.96
N ALA A 284 1.93 -15.53 8.05
CA ALA A 284 1.10 -14.58 7.32
C ALA A 284 1.00 -14.92 5.82
N PRO A 285 -0.13 -14.61 5.17
CA PRO A 285 -0.18 -14.67 3.72
C PRO A 285 0.80 -13.64 3.12
N PRO A 286 1.50 -13.99 2.02
CA PRO A 286 2.38 -13.06 1.32
C PRO A 286 1.54 -12.03 0.56
N ASP A 287 1.28 -10.92 1.21
CA ASP A 287 0.48 -9.82 0.70
C ASP A 287 1.28 -8.52 0.82
N TYR A 288 0.88 -7.49 0.06
CA TYR A 288 1.66 -6.26 -0.01
C TYR A 288 1.96 -5.60 1.35
N PRO A 289 1.09 -5.66 2.42
CA PRO A 289 1.45 -5.07 3.71
C PRO A 289 2.66 -5.73 4.38
N ALA A 290 2.84 -7.05 4.18
CA ALA A 290 4.04 -7.74 4.66
C ALA A 290 5.26 -7.42 3.80
N ALA A 291 5.09 -7.47 2.47
CA ALA A 291 6.16 -7.22 1.51
C ALA A 291 6.75 -5.80 1.64
N GLN A 292 5.90 -4.77 1.80
CA GLN A 292 6.36 -3.39 1.97
C GLN A 292 7.14 -3.16 3.26
N ALA A 293 6.77 -3.83 4.34
CA ALA A 293 7.49 -3.75 5.61
C ALA A 293 8.86 -4.42 5.54
N TYR A 294 8.92 -5.59 4.88
CA TYR A 294 10.19 -6.25 4.56
C TYR A 294 11.08 -5.33 3.71
N ALA A 295 10.52 -4.75 2.63
CA ALA A 295 11.25 -3.87 1.72
C ALA A 295 11.80 -2.62 2.41
N ALA A 296 11.06 -2.04 3.38
CA ALA A 296 11.57 -0.91 4.16
C ALA A 296 12.83 -1.26 4.94
N CYS A 297 12.83 -2.42 5.59
CA CYS A 297 14.02 -2.91 6.29
C CYS A 297 15.17 -3.21 5.32
N LEU A 298 14.88 -3.76 4.16
CA LEU A 298 15.87 -4.09 3.13
C LEU A 298 16.56 -2.83 2.57
N ILE A 299 15.78 -1.78 2.28
CA ILE A 299 16.33 -0.49 1.85
C ILE A 299 17.14 0.16 2.96
N ALA A 300 16.64 0.15 4.21
CA ALA A 300 17.39 0.66 5.35
C ALA A 300 18.71 -0.11 5.56
N GLN A 301 18.68 -1.43 5.41
CA GLN A 301 19.87 -2.28 5.44
C GLN A 301 20.89 -1.84 4.40
N ARG A 302 20.47 -1.66 3.15
CA ARG A 302 21.36 -1.25 2.07
C ARG A 302 22.04 0.10 2.39
N CYS A 303 21.28 1.07 2.90
CA CYS A 303 21.83 2.36 3.30
C CYS A 303 22.80 2.25 4.49
N LEU A 304 22.51 1.40 5.48
CA LEU A 304 23.43 1.11 6.58
C LEU A 304 24.75 0.49 6.10
N GLU A 305 24.69 -0.43 5.15
CA GLU A 305 25.85 -1.11 4.57
C GLU A 305 26.74 -0.17 3.74
N GLU A 306 26.14 0.85 3.11
CA GLU A 306 26.84 1.80 2.25
C GLU A 306 27.35 3.04 2.98
N ALA A 307 26.59 3.56 3.95
CA ALA A 307 26.81 4.89 4.49
C ALA A 307 27.01 4.94 6.01
N GLY A 308 26.78 3.85 6.75
CA GLY A 308 26.85 3.84 8.21
C GLY A 308 25.52 4.17 8.88
N ALA A 309 25.54 4.38 10.21
CA ALA A 309 24.34 4.45 11.03
C ALA A 309 23.90 5.89 11.41
N ASP A 310 24.61 6.92 10.97
CA ASP A 310 24.16 8.29 11.22
C ASP A 310 23.06 8.71 10.24
N ASP A 311 22.05 9.40 10.76
CA ASP A 311 20.83 9.71 10.00
C ASP A 311 21.04 10.65 8.79
N GLU A 312 22.08 11.50 8.81
CA GLU A 312 22.42 12.36 7.68
C GLU A 312 22.97 11.52 6.52
N SER A 313 23.86 10.58 6.83
CA SER A 313 24.44 9.65 5.85
C SER A 313 23.38 8.68 5.31
N LEU A 314 22.49 8.17 6.19
CA LEU A 314 21.36 7.33 5.79
C LEU A 314 20.41 8.05 4.84
N TRP A 315 20.07 9.31 5.13
CA TRP A 315 19.21 10.11 4.24
C TRP A 315 19.88 10.31 2.87
N ARG A 316 21.15 10.70 2.86
CA ARG A 316 21.89 10.89 1.59
C ARG A 316 22.01 9.60 0.78
N ALA A 317 22.27 8.47 1.45
CA ALA A 317 22.30 7.17 0.79
C ALA A 317 20.93 6.82 0.18
N ALA A 318 19.85 6.98 0.94
CA ALA A 318 18.49 6.74 0.42
C ALA A 318 18.14 7.64 -0.78
N CYS A 319 18.53 8.92 -0.76
CA CYS A 319 18.32 9.85 -1.87
C CYS A 319 19.14 9.50 -3.12
N ALA A 320 20.29 8.88 -2.95
CA ALA A 320 21.15 8.47 -4.07
C ALA A 320 20.82 7.09 -4.63
N LEU A 321 20.05 6.28 -3.88
CA LEU A 321 19.76 4.90 -4.23
C LEU A 321 18.69 4.82 -5.33
N ASP A 322 19.02 4.14 -6.43
CA ASP A 322 18.10 3.76 -7.49
C ASP A 322 18.34 2.27 -7.78
N CYS A 323 17.44 1.41 -7.33
CA CYS A 323 17.63 -0.03 -7.40
C CYS A 323 16.31 -0.78 -7.46
N ALA A 324 16.35 -2.04 -7.91
CA ALA A 324 15.26 -2.97 -7.80
C ALA A 324 15.44 -3.89 -6.58
N THR A 325 14.35 -4.12 -5.84
CA THR A 325 14.23 -5.17 -4.84
C THR A 325 13.12 -6.13 -5.25
N PHE A 326 12.89 -7.19 -4.51
CA PHE A 326 11.75 -8.08 -4.77
C PHE A 326 10.40 -7.33 -4.75
N PHE A 327 10.33 -6.19 -4.05
CA PHE A 327 9.13 -5.36 -3.95
C PHE A 327 8.91 -4.47 -5.19
N GLY A 328 9.96 -4.16 -5.94
CA GLY A 328 9.97 -3.31 -7.12
C GLY A 328 11.11 -2.31 -7.10
N ARG A 329 11.05 -1.32 -7.99
CA ARG A 329 12.07 -0.28 -8.07
C ARG A 329 11.93 0.71 -6.92
N PHE A 330 13.03 0.93 -6.23
CA PHE A 330 13.15 1.98 -5.22
C PHE A 330 13.92 3.17 -5.80
N ARG A 331 13.29 4.32 -5.79
CA ARG A 331 13.90 5.62 -6.04
C ARG A 331 13.02 6.69 -5.43
N ILE A 332 13.59 7.57 -4.63
CA ILE A 332 12.84 8.68 -4.02
C ILE A 332 13.24 10.02 -4.63
N ASP A 333 12.35 10.99 -4.53
CA ASP A 333 12.65 12.40 -4.78
C ASP A 333 13.54 12.92 -3.63
N PRO A 334 14.78 13.39 -3.90
CA PRO A 334 15.69 13.84 -2.85
C PRO A 334 15.19 15.07 -2.06
N ALA A 335 14.28 15.85 -2.64
CA ALA A 335 13.74 17.04 -1.97
C ALA A 335 12.68 16.68 -0.93
N THR A 336 11.93 15.60 -1.17
CA THR A 336 10.75 15.25 -0.36
C THR A 336 10.83 13.88 0.30
N GLY A 337 11.64 12.95 -0.24
CA GLY A 337 11.65 11.55 0.15
C GLY A 337 10.48 10.73 -0.41
N LEU A 338 9.67 11.33 -1.26
CA LEU A 338 8.53 10.66 -1.90
C LEU A 338 9.02 9.58 -2.87
N GLN A 339 8.42 8.40 -2.83
CA GLN A 339 8.72 7.31 -3.76
C GLN A 339 8.27 7.67 -5.19
N VAL A 340 9.22 7.65 -6.13
CA VAL A 340 9.00 7.98 -7.54
C VAL A 340 9.39 6.85 -8.51
N GLY A 341 10.03 5.81 -8.03
CA GLY A 341 10.46 4.67 -8.85
C GLY A 341 9.48 3.50 -8.86
N HIS A 342 8.69 3.34 -7.81
CA HIS A 342 7.76 2.23 -7.63
C HIS A 342 6.40 2.51 -8.31
N GLU A 343 5.80 1.46 -8.88
CA GLU A 343 4.48 1.50 -9.51
C GLU A 343 3.57 0.42 -8.94
N VAL A 344 2.30 0.78 -8.74
CA VAL A 344 1.27 -0.21 -8.40
C VAL A 344 0.84 -1.00 -9.64
N VAL A 345 0.42 -2.24 -9.42
CA VAL A 345 -0.29 -3.04 -10.41
C VAL A 345 -1.78 -3.05 -10.09
N LEU A 346 -2.64 -3.25 -11.10
CA LEU A 346 -4.04 -3.54 -10.83
C LEU A 346 -4.24 -5.04 -10.79
N VAL A 347 -4.92 -5.46 -9.74
CA VAL A 347 -5.42 -6.82 -9.59
C VAL A 347 -6.92 -6.86 -9.79
N GLN A 348 -7.42 -7.99 -10.26
CA GLN A 348 -8.85 -8.27 -10.40
C GLN A 348 -9.17 -9.65 -9.85
N TRP A 349 -10.27 -9.75 -9.10
CA TRP A 349 -10.77 -11.05 -8.64
C TRP A 349 -11.50 -11.74 -9.77
N ARG A 350 -11.05 -12.97 -10.10
CA ARG A 350 -11.61 -13.79 -11.16
C ARG A 350 -11.65 -15.25 -10.74
N ARG A 351 -12.85 -15.83 -10.67
CA ARG A 351 -13.10 -17.22 -10.26
C ARG A 351 -12.37 -17.55 -8.93
N GLY A 352 -12.50 -16.65 -7.95
CA GLY A 352 -11.88 -16.77 -6.63
C GLY A 352 -10.36 -16.58 -6.60
N ARG A 353 -9.74 -16.15 -7.70
CA ARG A 353 -8.28 -15.87 -7.78
C ARG A 353 -8.03 -14.38 -7.97
N LYS A 354 -7.04 -13.86 -7.27
CA LYS A 354 -6.50 -12.53 -7.48
C LYS A 354 -5.48 -12.59 -8.63
N LEU A 355 -5.73 -11.90 -9.72
CA LEU A 355 -4.86 -11.87 -10.90
C LEU A 355 -4.42 -10.45 -11.20
N VAL A 356 -3.15 -10.26 -11.55
CA VAL A 356 -2.66 -8.99 -12.11
C VAL A 356 -3.23 -8.83 -13.51
N VAL A 357 -3.92 -7.72 -13.75
CA VAL A 357 -4.58 -7.43 -15.05
C VAL A 357 -4.06 -6.18 -15.73
N TRP A 358 -3.28 -5.35 -15.02
CA TRP A 358 -2.66 -4.13 -15.56
C TRP A 358 -1.37 -3.79 -14.80
N PRO A 359 -0.34 -3.22 -15.44
CA PRO A 359 -0.23 -2.92 -16.88
C PRO A 359 0.02 -4.18 -17.74
N PRO A 360 -0.22 -4.10 -19.07
CA PRO A 360 -0.12 -5.26 -19.98
C PRO A 360 1.19 -6.05 -19.91
N PRO A 361 2.39 -5.42 -19.76
CA PRO A 361 3.65 -6.18 -19.75
C PRO A 361 3.79 -7.17 -18.59
N VAL A 362 3.06 -6.98 -17.48
CA VAL A 362 3.13 -7.83 -16.28
C VAL A 362 1.80 -8.51 -15.96
N SER A 363 0.80 -8.37 -16.83
CA SER A 363 -0.53 -8.94 -16.62
C SER A 363 -0.52 -10.45 -16.75
N GLU A 364 -1.24 -11.12 -15.83
CA GLU A 364 -1.47 -12.57 -15.84
C GLU A 364 -2.70 -12.97 -16.66
N ALA A 365 -3.61 -12.01 -16.87
CA ALA A 365 -4.84 -12.21 -17.62
C ALA A 365 -5.34 -10.89 -18.22
N ARG A 366 -6.12 -10.99 -19.32
CA ARG A 366 -6.85 -9.85 -19.83
C ARG A 366 -7.93 -9.43 -18.82
N PRO A 367 -8.07 -8.12 -18.52
CA PRO A 367 -9.10 -7.65 -17.59
C PRO A 367 -10.51 -7.97 -18.08
N LEU A 368 -11.42 -8.26 -17.14
CA LEU A 368 -12.87 -8.23 -17.43
C LEU A 368 -13.30 -6.76 -17.47
N TYR A 369 -13.57 -6.27 -18.67
CA TYR A 369 -14.10 -4.94 -18.92
C TYR A 369 -15.05 -4.99 -20.14
N PRO A 370 -16.31 -4.61 -20.00
CA PRO A 370 -16.96 -4.27 -18.75
C PRO A 370 -16.91 -5.45 -17.76
N GLY A 371 -16.89 -5.13 -16.48
CA GLY A 371 -16.95 -6.11 -15.39
C GLY A 371 -18.28 -6.89 -15.42
N PRO A 372 -18.43 -7.89 -14.53
CA PRO A 372 -19.69 -8.59 -14.38
C PRO A 372 -20.80 -7.56 -14.17
N GLN A 373 -21.95 -7.75 -14.80
CA GLN A 373 -23.10 -6.92 -14.49
C GLN A 373 -23.52 -7.26 -13.07
N TRP A 374 -23.25 -6.35 -12.13
CA TRP A 374 -23.76 -6.45 -10.77
C TRP A 374 -25.27 -6.19 -10.79
N THR A 375 -26.04 -7.19 -11.28
CA THR A 375 -27.50 -7.17 -11.22
C THR A 375 -27.91 -7.56 -9.81
N GLY A 376 -28.76 -6.76 -9.16
CA GLY A 376 -29.26 -6.98 -7.81
C GLY A 376 -29.67 -8.42 -7.55
N ALA A 377 -29.62 -8.85 -6.28
CA ALA A 377 -29.75 -10.21 -5.77
C ALA A 377 -30.64 -11.14 -6.60
N GLY A 378 -30.04 -12.07 -7.35
CA GLY A 378 -30.74 -13.12 -8.11
C GLY A 378 -30.22 -13.42 -9.52
N GLY A 379 -29.31 -12.65 -10.06
CA GLY A 379 -28.73 -12.92 -11.38
C GLY A 379 -27.48 -13.78 -11.30
N SER A 380 -27.57 -15.07 -11.60
CA SER A 380 -26.41 -15.88 -11.90
C SER A 380 -25.69 -15.28 -13.12
N ALA A 381 -24.44 -14.86 -12.93
CA ALA A 381 -23.60 -14.40 -14.03
C ALA A 381 -23.49 -15.51 -15.09
N ASN A 382 -24.05 -15.29 -16.26
CA ASN A 382 -23.74 -16.08 -17.44
C ASN A 382 -22.30 -15.77 -17.84
N LEU A 383 -21.37 -16.55 -17.32
CA LEU A 383 -19.99 -16.58 -17.80
C LEU A 383 -20.00 -17.34 -19.13
N THR A 384 -20.09 -16.62 -20.25
CA THR A 384 -19.78 -17.19 -21.56
C THR A 384 -18.31 -17.58 -21.57
N GLU A 385 -18.05 -18.86 -21.82
CA GLU A 385 -16.72 -19.41 -22.05
C GLU A 385 -16.16 -18.81 -23.35
N ASP A 386 -14.99 -18.16 -23.26
CA ASP A 386 -14.01 -18.02 -24.33
C ASP A 386 -12.62 -18.12 -23.74
#